data_5208643739ce31dba8889e1052b2c168
#
_entry.id   5208643739ce31dba8889e1052b2c168
#
_cell.length_a   1.000
_cell.length_b   1.000
_cell.length_c   1.000
_cell.angle_alpha   90.00
_cell.angle_beta   90.00
_cell.angle_gamma   90.00
#
_symmetry.space_group_name_H-M   'P 1'
#
loop_
_entity.id
_entity.type
_entity.pdbx_description
1 polymer ?
#
loop_
_entity_poly.entity_id
_entity_poly.type
_entity_poly.pdbx_seq_one_letter_code
_entity_poly.pdbx_strand_id
1 'polypeptide(L)'
;LYTTLFITMGPVIFSCHRKYTPLPDGYFRIDPYPEEYKEMTLLSPFISFEIPDGTTATLDKDTTLHKNDVKWLNIRYPRYRATIYCSYHILHKNLESLLNESKDLVYRQSIRPDFIKAGNYEDPERKIYATLYNLSAESATPLQFVVTDSTRYLLRGALYFDESGKSDSIAPVIDYLSDDIIHLIESIETRAE
;
A
#
# COMPACT_ATOMS: atom_id res chain seq x y z
N LEU A 1 76.75 -51.53 -5.81
CA LEU A 1 76.14 -50.26 -6.29
C LEU A 1 74.64 -50.34 -6.05
N TYR A 2 74.20 -49.74 -4.92
CA TYR A 2 72.78 -49.67 -4.62
C TYR A 2 72.25 -48.25 -4.89
N THR A 3 71.41 -48.10 -5.86
CA THR A 3 70.73 -46.84 -6.16
C THR A 3 69.38 -46.81 -5.41
N THR A 4 69.32 -45.99 -4.39
CA THR A 4 68.08 -45.72 -3.62
C THR A 4 67.20 -44.73 -4.39
N LEU A 5 65.99 -45.18 -4.83
CA LEU A 5 64.94 -44.36 -5.48
C LEU A 5 64.14 -43.66 -4.40
N PHE A 6 64.26 -42.35 -4.24
CA PHE A 6 63.38 -41.49 -3.39
C PHE A 6 62.11 -41.14 -4.14
N ILE A 7 60.99 -41.75 -3.72
CA ILE A 7 59.65 -41.34 -4.20
C ILE A 7 59.20 -40.20 -3.28
N THR A 8 59.17 -38.97 -3.80
CA THR A 8 58.57 -37.81 -3.14
C THR A 8 57.08 -37.84 -3.33
N MET A 9 56.35 -38.17 -2.28
CA MET A 9 54.88 -38.10 -2.23
C MET A 9 54.47 -36.66 -1.93
N GLY A 10 54.07 -35.90 -2.97
CA GLY A 10 53.58 -34.52 -2.83
C GLY A 10 52.19 -34.49 -2.19
N PRO A 11 51.92 -33.51 -1.32
CA PRO A 11 50.57 -33.37 -0.69
C PRO A 11 49.53 -32.98 -1.71
N VAL A 12 48.52 -33.81 -1.89
CA VAL A 12 47.31 -33.50 -2.68
C VAL A 12 46.42 -32.59 -1.85
N ILE A 13 46.44 -31.30 -2.15
CA ILE A 13 45.58 -30.32 -1.49
C ILE A 13 44.18 -30.44 -2.12
N PHE A 14 43.25 -31.13 -1.46
CA PHE A 14 41.82 -31.09 -1.81
C PHE A 14 41.28 -29.73 -1.41
N SER A 15 41.20 -28.80 -2.38
CA SER A 15 40.46 -27.58 -2.25
C SER A 15 38.97 -27.87 -2.31
N CYS A 16 38.30 -27.96 -1.17
CA CYS A 16 36.86 -27.98 -1.09
C CYS A 16 36.30 -26.60 -1.55
N HIS A 17 35.93 -26.49 -2.80
CA HIS A 17 35.10 -25.39 -3.28
C HIS A 17 33.70 -25.56 -2.64
N ARG A 18 33.47 -24.89 -1.51
CA ARG A 18 32.09 -24.68 -1.02
C ARG A 18 31.36 -23.86 -2.06
N LYS A 19 30.50 -24.50 -2.85
CA LYS A 19 29.51 -23.78 -3.66
C LYS A 19 28.64 -22.97 -2.66
N TYR A 20 28.83 -21.67 -2.68
CA TYR A 20 27.93 -20.75 -1.98
C TYR A 20 26.57 -20.87 -2.65
N THR A 21 25.64 -21.52 -1.99
CA THR A 21 24.22 -21.49 -2.40
C THR A 21 23.67 -20.18 -1.85
N PRO A 22 23.29 -19.19 -2.71
CA PRO A 22 22.64 -18.00 -2.19
C PRO A 22 21.41 -18.44 -1.41
N LEU A 23 21.33 -18.00 -0.16
CA LEU A 23 20.11 -18.16 0.63
C LEU A 23 19.02 -17.39 -0.10
N PRO A 24 17.80 -17.96 -0.24
CA PRO A 24 16.67 -17.21 -0.74
C PRO A 24 16.50 -15.96 0.09
N ASP A 25 16.24 -14.82 -0.56
CA ASP A 25 15.93 -13.56 0.13
C ASP A 25 14.79 -13.86 1.12
N GLY A 26 15.06 -13.61 2.42
CA GLY A 26 14.04 -13.85 3.45
C GLY A 26 12.93 -12.84 3.29
N TYR A 27 11.68 -13.31 3.32
CA TYR A 27 10.53 -12.43 3.42
C TYR A 27 10.58 -11.68 4.75
N PHE A 28 10.15 -10.41 4.75
CA PHE A 28 9.96 -9.68 5.99
C PHE A 28 8.95 -10.43 6.86
N ARG A 29 9.30 -10.64 8.14
CA ARG A 29 8.32 -11.08 9.11
C ARG A 29 7.32 -9.93 9.32
N ILE A 30 6.06 -10.18 9.01
CA ILE A 30 4.99 -9.25 9.33
C ILE A 30 4.63 -9.47 10.80
N ASP A 31 4.79 -8.43 11.62
CA ASP A 31 4.17 -8.38 12.93
C ASP A 31 2.88 -7.55 12.77
N PRO A 32 1.70 -8.18 12.67
CA PRO A 32 0.45 -7.48 12.43
C PRO A 32 0.14 -6.51 13.56
N TYR A 33 -0.64 -5.47 13.27
CA TYR A 33 -1.28 -4.68 14.32
C TYR A 33 -2.28 -5.56 15.07
N PRO A 34 -2.61 -5.26 16.35
CA PRO A 34 -3.76 -5.86 17.00
C PRO A 34 -4.99 -5.70 16.09
N GLU A 35 -5.89 -6.70 16.10
CA GLU A 35 -7.17 -6.65 15.38
C GLU A 35 -8.16 -5.67 16.07
N GLU A 36 -7.66 -4.54 16.51
CA GLU A 36 -8.41 -3.46 17.12
C GLU A 36 -8.40 -2.26 16.19
N TYR A 37 -9.58 -1.72 15.94
CA TYR A 37 -9.77 -0.58 15.04
C TYR A 37 -10.32 0.60 15.84
N LYS A 38 -10.05 1.80 15.37
CA LYS A 38 -10.55 3.04 15.94
C LYS A 38 -11.28 3.87 14.88
N GLU A 39 -12.41 4.43 15.27
CA GLU A 39 -13.19 5.31 14.40
C GLU A 39 -12.49 6.65 14.19
N MET A 40 -12.55 7.14 12.96
CA MET A 40 -11.99 8.42 12.52
C MET A 40 -13.06 9.25 11.80
N THR A 41 -13.22 10.52 12.23
CA THR A 41 -14.18 11.48 11.66
C THR A 41 -13.52 12.79 11.20
N LEU A 42 -12.25 12.73 10.82
CA LEU A 42 -11.43 13.92 10.54
C LEU A 42 -11.82 14.67 9.24
N LEU A 43 -12.32 13.95 8.23
CA LEU A 43 -12.54 14.55 6.89
C LEU A 43 -13.82 15.38 6.84
N SER A 44 -14.89 14.89 7.44
CA SER A 44 -16.21 15.53 7.44
C SER A 44 -16.99 15.03 8.65
N PRO A 45 -17.85 15.84 9.29
CA PRO A 45 -18.73 15.35 10.34
C PRO A 45 -19.74 14.30 9.83
N PHE A 46 -19.90 14.20 8.51
CA PHE A 46 -20.85 13.30 7.86
C PHE A 46 -20.25 11.98 7.38
N ILE A 47 -18.93 11.82 7.49
CA ILE A 47 -18.24 10.59 7.10
C ILE A 47 -17.31 10.13 8.23
N SER A 48 -17.44 8.88 8.64
CA SER A 48 -16.49 8.20 9.50
C SER A 48 -16.03 6.88 8.87
N PHE A 49 -14.89 6.39 9.30
CA PHE A 49 -14.33 5.10 8.91
C PHE A 49 -13.35 4.63 9.98
N GLU A 50 -12.98 3.36 9.94
CA GLU A 50 -12.07 2.76 10.91
C GLU A 50 -10.66 2.58 10.34
N ILE A 51 -9.67 2.75 11.23
CA ILE A 51 -8.26 2.45 10.95
C ILE A 51 -7.68 1.59 12.08
N PRO A 52 -6.66 0.76 11.83
CA PRO A 52 -6.05 -0.08 12.87
C PRO A 52 -5.52 0.77 14.02
N ASP A 53 -5.70 0.27 15.25
CA ASP A 53 -5.04 0.88 16.40
C ASP A 53 -3.52 0.77 16.27
N GLY A 54 -2.79 1.81 16.69
CA GLY A 54 -1.34 1.94 16.44
C GLY A 54 -0.99 2.66 15.14
N THR A 55 -1.96 2.96 14.26
CA THR A 55 -1.80 3.91 13.15
C THR A 55 -2.12 5.34 13.58
N THR A 56 -1.66 6.32 12.81
CA THR A 56 -1.98 7.73 13.06
C THR A 56 -2.59 8.36 11.82
N ALA A 57 -3.69 9.10 12.00
CA ALA A 57 -4.32 9.87 10.94
C ALA A 57 -4.17 11.36 11.23
N THR A 58 -3.72 12.13 10.25
CA THR A 58 -3.50 13.58 10.39
C THR A 58 -4.02 14.31 9.15
N LEU A 59 -4.75 15.39 9.37
CA LEU A 59 -5.08 16.33 8.29
C LEU A 59 -3.85 17.18 7.98
N ASP A 60 -3.59 17.38 6.70
CA ASP A 60 -2.56 18.32 6.29
C ASP A 60 -3.02 19.75 6.58
N LYS A 61 -2.13 20.52 7.22
CA LYS A 61 -2.42 21.91 7.62
C LYS A 61 -2.36 22.89 6.45
N ASP A 62 -1.72 22.54 5.35
CA ASP A 62 -1.61 23.37 4.15
C ASP A 62 -2.87 23.38 3.28
N THR A 63 -4.00 22.94 3.85
CA THR A 63 -5.33 22.98 3.19
C THR A 63 -5.76 24.39 2.77
N THR A 64 -5.03 25.43 3.20
CA THR A 64 -5.31 26.84 2.85
C THR A 64 -4.98 27.21 1.39
N LEU A 65 -4.15 26.41 0.71
CA LEU A 65 -3.74 26.66 -0.67
C LEU A 65 -4.63 25.99 -1.73
N HIS A 66 -5.42 25.03 -1.34
CA HIS A 66 -6.33 24.31 -2.23
C HIS A 66 -7.77 24.69 -1.86
N LYS A 67 -8.53 25.17 -2.85
CA LYS A 67 -9.98 25.46 -2.75
C LYS A 67 -10.65 24.67 -1.63
N ASN A 68 -11.53 25.30 -0.85
CA ASN A 68 -12.26 24.72 0.31
C ASN A 68 -12.90 23.36 0.09
N ASP A 69 -12.86 22.82 -1.13
CA ASP A 69 -13.53 21.61 -1.57
C ASP A 69 -12.65 20.34 -1.49
N VAL A 70 -11.35 20.47 -1.13
CA VAL A 70 -10.42 19.34 -1.03
C VAL A 70 -9.73 19.33 0.33
N LYS A 71 -9.77 18.19 1.00
CA LYS A 71 -9.03 17.96 2.25
C LYS A 71 -8.02 16.84 2.04
N TRP A 72 -6.85 17.01 2.61
CA TRP A 72 -5.77 16.02 2.57
C TRP A 72 -5.65 15.34 3.91
N LEU A 73 -5.61 14.00 3.90
CA LEU A 73 -5.47 13.15 5.06
C LEU A 73 -4.32 12.18 4.84
N ASN A 74 -3.45 12.05 5.84
CA ASN A 74 -2.36 11.10 5.84
C ASN A 74 -2.63 10.04 6.91
N ILE A 75 -2.72 8.78 6.53
CA ILE A 75 -2.84 7.62 7.43
C ILE A 75 -1.48 6.94 7.46
N ARG A 76 -0.77 7.06 8.58
CA ARG A 76 0.59 6.55 8.73
C ARG A 76 0.60 5.22 9.48
N TYR A 77 1.32 4.27 8.94
CA TYR A 77 1.64 2.96 9.50
C TYR A 77 3.10 2.92 9.95
N PRO A 78 3.44 3.38 11.18
CA PRO A 78 4.84 3.53 11.60
C PRO A 78 5.61 2.22 11.56
N ARG A 79 4.96 1.09 11.92
CA ARG A 79 5.57 -0.25 11.96
C ARG A 79 6.04 -0.71 10.60
N TYR A 80 5.34 -0.34 9.53
CA TYR A 80 5.65 -0.75 8.16
C TYR A 80 6.34 0.36 7.36
N ARG A 81 6.61 1.52 7.98
CA ARG A 81 7.17 2.69 7.31
C ARG A 81 6.40 3.04 6.03
N ALA A 82 5.08 2.99 6.15
CA ALA A 82 4.16 3.20 5.07
C ALA A 82 3.16 4.31 5.41
N THR A 83 2.68 5.01 4.38
CA THR A 83 1.69 6.07 4.53
C THR A 83 0.68 5.98 3.40
N ILE A 84 -0.60 6.01 3.73
CA ILE A 84 -1.67 6.22 2.77
C ILE A 84 -1.95 7.72 2.70
N TYR A 85 -1.65 8.32 1.56
CA TYR A 85 -2.01 9.71 1.27
C TYR A 85 -3.39 9.75 0.65
N CYS A 86 -4.32 10.42 1.33
CA CYS A 86 -5.72 10.52 0.90
C CYS A 86 -6.07 11.94 0.50
N SER A 87 -6.90 12.07 -0.55
CA SER A 87 -7.57 13.31 -0.91
C SER A 87 -9.09 13.09 -0.85
N TYR A 88 -9.76 13.93 -0.06
CA TYR A 88 -11.22 13.96 0.06
C TYR A 88 -11.75 15.16 -0.71
N HIS A 89 -12.59 14.92 -1.70
CA HIS A 89 -13.18 15.93 -2.57
C HIS A 89 -14.66 16.07 -2.29
N ILE A 90 -15.15 17.31 -2.13
CA ILE A 90 -16.59 17.60 -2.14
C ILE A 90 -17.05 17.66 -3.59
N LEU A 91 -18.12 16.94 -3.92
CA LEU A 91 -18.61 16.84 -5.28
C LEU A 91 -19.52 18.02 -5.64
N HIS A 92 -19.26 18.61 -6.81
CA HIS A 92 -20.07 19.67 -7.43
C HIS A 92 -20.52 19.24 -8.84
N LYS A 93 -21.13 18.05 -8.96
CA LYS A 93 -21.54 17.43 -10.24
C LYS A 93 -20.34 17.11 -11.16
N ASN A 94 -19.18 16.90 -10.59
CA ASN A 94 -17.91 16.65 -11.29
C ASN A 94 -17.34 15.23 -11.01
N LEU A 95 -18.18 14.31 -10.57
CA LEU A 95 -17.77 12.94 -10.21
C LEU A 95 -17.04 12.23 -11.36
N GLU A 96 -17.61 12.27 -12.57
CA GLU A 96 -17.02 11.59 -13.73
C GLU A 96 -15.61 12.11 -14.05
N SER A 97 -15.41 13.43 -13.98
CA SER A 97 -14.09 14.04 -14.19
C SER A 97 -13.08 13.57 -13.14
N LEU A 98 -13.47 13.52 -11.86
CA LEU A 98 -12.59 13.08 -10.77
C LEU A 98 -12.29 11.58 -10.82
N LEU A 99 -13.26 10.76 -11.23
CA LEU A 99 -13.04 9.32 -11.45
C LEU A 99 -12.06 9.07 -12.61
N ASN A 100 -12.23 9.79 -13.73
CA ASN A 100 -11.31 9.70 -14.87
C ASN A 100 -9.89 10.16 -14.48
N GLU A 101 -9.76 11.28 -13.77
CA GLU A 101 -8.47 11.75 -13.25
C GLU A 101 -7.82 10.71 -12.34
N SER A 102 -8.60 10.13 -11.41
CA SER A 102 -8.11 9.10 -10.49
C SER A 102 -7.61 7.87 -11.25
N LYS A 103 -8.35 7.42 -12.25
CA LYS A 103 -7.97 6.31 -13.12
C LYS A 103 -6.69 6.62 -13.90
N ASP A 104 -6.58 7.80 -14.48
CA ASP A 104 -5.39 8.25 -15.21
C ASP A 104 -4.14 8.27 -14.31
N LEU A 105 -4.29 8.66 -13.04
CA LEU A 105 -3.21 8.65 -12.07
C LEU A 105 -2.75 7.22 -11.74
N VAL A 106 -3.68 6.26 -11.59
CA VAL A 106 -3.37 4.84 -11.41
C VAL A 106 -2.50 4.33 -12.56
N TYR A 107 -2.93 4.57 -13.81
CA TYR A 107 -2.18 4.11 -14.98
C TYR A 107 -0.81 4.77 -15.13
N ARG A 108 -0.71 6.07 -14.86
CA ARG A 108 0.57 6.80 -14.92
C ARG A 108 1.58 6.37 -13.85
N GLN A 109 1.11 5.91 -12.69
CA GLN A 109 1.97 5.47 -11.59
C GLN A 109 2.31 3.98 -11.67
N SER A 110 1.66 3.23 -12.56
CA SER A 110 1.97 1.82 -12.76
C SER A 110 3.16 1.64 -13.70
N ILE A 111 4.16 0.87 -13.25
CA ILE A 111 5.29 0.45 -14.10
C ILE A 111 4.81 -0.57 -15.15
N ARG A 112 3.79 -1.35 -14.82
CA ARG A 112 3.24 -2.43 -15.65
C ARG A 112 1.71 -2.33 -15.73
N PRO A 113 1.16 -1.46 -16.59
CA PRO A 113 -0.28 -1.24 -16.66
C PRO A 113 -1.11 -2.51 -16.93
N ASP A 114 -0.54 -3.47 -17.66
CA ASP A 114 -1.21 -4.75 -17.99
C ASP A 114 -1.39 -5.66 -16.75
N PHE A 115 -0.73 -5.37 -15.63
CA PHE A 115 -0.81 -6.14 -14.39
C PHE A 115 -1.66 -5.46 -13.32
N ILE A 116 -2.29 -4.32 -13.61
CA ILE A 116 -3.20 -3.66 -12.68
C ILE A 116 -4.41 -4.57 -12.45
N LYS A 117 -4.62 -4.97 -11.21
CA LYS A 117 -5.83 -5.67 -10.78
C LYS A 117 -6.76 -4.66 -10.11
N ALA A 118 -8.00 -4.61 -10.57
CA ALA A 118 -9.03 -3.76 -9.96
C ALA A 118 -10.10 -4.64 -9.32
N GLY A 119 -10.37 -4.42 -8.05
CA GLY A 119 -11.48 -5.00 -7.30
C GLY A 119 -12.53 -3.94 -7.01
N ASN A 120 -13.80 -4.21 -7.30
CA ASN A 120 -14.90 -3.31 -6.99
C ASN A 120 -15.63 -3.77 -5.73
N TYR A 121 -16.04 -2.81 -4.92
CA TYR A 121 -16.93 -2.98 -3.79
C TYR A 121 -18.14 -2.08 -3.94
N GLU A 122 -19.32 -2.64 -3.74
CA GLU A 122 -20.59 -1.91 -3.87
C GLU A 122 -21.52 -2.26 -2.72
N ASP A 123 -21.95 -1.26 -1.99
CA ASP A 123 -23.02 -1.34 -0.99
C ASP A 123 -24.08 -0.27 -1.30
N PRO A 124 -25.11 -0.62 -2.08
CA PRO A 124 -26.14 0.33 -2.48
C PRO A 124 -27.02 0.84 -1.32
N GLU A 125 -27.14 0.05 -0.23
CA GLU A 125 -27.94 0.43 0.94
C GLU A 125 -27.26 1.58 1.69
N ARG A 126 -25.94 1.50 1.87
CA ARG A 126 -25.11 2.56 2.47
C ARG A 126 -24.62 3.59 1.46
N LYS A 127 -24.88 3.39 0.16
CA LYS A 127 -24.38 4.21 -0.95
C LYS A 127 -22.86 4.30 -0.96
N ILE A 128 -22.19 3.18 -0.84
CA ILE A 128 -20.74 3.09 -0.90
C ILE A 128 -20.34 2.37 -2.18
N TYR A 129 -19.57 3.04 -3.02
CA TYR A 129 -19.04 2.51 -4.27
C TYR A 129 -17.53 2.72 -4.26
N ALA A 130 -16.78 1.65 -4.35
CA ALA A 130 -15.32 1.73 -4.27
C ALA A 130 -14.64 0.87 -5.34
N THR A 131 -13.43 1.28 -5.69
CA THR A 131 -12.51 0.47 -6.50
C THR A 131 -11.15 0.48 -5.82
N LEU A 132 -10.62 -0.71 -5.53
CA LEU A 132 -9.25 -0.92 -5.06
C LEU A 132 -8.39 -1.39 -6.24
N TYR A 133 -7.32 -0.68 -6.50
CA TYR A 133 -6.33 -1.00 -7.52
C TYR A 133 -5.09 -1.57 -6.86
N ASN A 134 -4.71 -2.79 -7.25
CA ASN A 134 -3.46 -3.42 -6.87
C ASN A 134 -2.52 -3.36 -8.07
N LEU A 135 -1.43 -2.59 -7.92
CA LEU A 135 -0.38 -2.42 -8.89
C LEU A 135 0.78 -3.38 -8.58
N SER A 136 1.78 -3.44 -9.44
CA SER A 136 3.01 -4.18 -9.12
C SER A 136 3.67 -3.62 -7.86
N ALA A 137 4.25 -4.50 -7.03
CA ALA A 137 5.05 -4.12 -5.85
C ALA A 137 6.25 -3.22 -6.18
N GLU A 138 6.68 -3.20 -7.46
CA GLU A 138 7.72 -2.31 -7.97
C GLU A 138 7.21 -0.87 -8.21
N SER A 139 5.88 -0.68 -8.21
CA SER A 139 5.29 0.65 -8.39
C SER A 139 5.51 1.50 -7.14
N ALA A 140 5.67 2.81 -7.32
CA ALA A 140 5.81 3.74 -6.20
C ALA A 140 4.58 3.73 -5.27
N THR A 141 3.42 3.36 -5.81
CA THR A 141 2.15 3.24 -5.11
C THR A 141 1.52 1.88 -5.43
N PRO A 142 1.89 0.82 -4.70
CA PRO A 142 1.41 -0.53 -5.01
C PRO A 142 -0.10 -0.71 -4.81
N LEU A 143 -0.73 0.07 -3.93
CA LEU A 143 -2.16 0.06 -3.69
C LEU A 143 -2.72 1.48 -3.84
N GLN A 144 -3.83 1.59 -4.55
CA GLN A 144 -4.61 2.82 -4.66
C GLN A 144 -6.10 2.48 -4.56
N PHE A 145 -6.90 3.38 -4.02
CA PHE A 145 -8.34 3.19 -3.96
C PHE A 145 -9.11 4.48 -4.22
N VAL A 146 -10.34 4.33 -4.63
CA VAL A 146 -11.32 5.40 -4.78
C VAL A 146 -12.62 4.94 -4.13
N VAL A 147 -13.23 5.80 -3.33
CA VAL A 147 -14.54 5.56 -2.71
C VAL A 147 -15.41 6.79 -2.91
N THR A 148 -16.71 6.59 -3.18
CA THR A 148 -17.68 7.67 -3.35
C THR A 148 -19.07 7.22 -2.94
N ASP A 149 -19.91 8.18 -2.52
CA ASP A 149 -21.36 7.99 -2.41
C ASP A 149 -22.12 8.44 -3.68
N SER A 150 -21.37 8.74 -4.73
CA SER A 150 -21.83 9.22 -6.04
C SER A 150 -22.43 10.63 -6.06
N THR A 151 -22.62 11.26 -4.91
CA THR A 151 -23.35 12.55 -4.82
C THR A 151 -22.64 13.64 -4.07
N ARG A 152 -22.03 13.33 -2.92
CA ARG A 152 -21.48 14.32 -1.98
C ARG A 152 -19.95 14.35 -1.96
N TYR A 153 -19.31 13.18 -2.05
CA TYR A 153 -17.86 13.10 -1.91
C TYR A 153 -17.21 12.06 -2.82
N LEU A 154 -15.91 12.25 -3.02
CA LEU A 154 -14.99 11.26 -3.53
C LEU A 154 -13.75 11.26 -2.63
N LEU A 155 -13.45 10.11 -2.05
CA LEU A 155 -12.23 9.85 -1.29
C LEU A 155 -11.29 9.00 -2.16
N ARG A 156 -10.07 9.48 -2.39
CA ARG A 156 -9.01 8.73 -3.05
C ARG A 156 -7.85 8.53 -2.07
N GLY A 157 -7.24 7.34 -2.09
CA GLY A 157 -6.04 7.03 -1.32
C GLY A 157 -4.99 6.33 -2.18
N ALA A 158 -3.71 6.55 -1.84
CA ALA A 158 -2.58 5.90 -2.45
C ALA A 158 -1.54 5.53 -1.37
N LEU A 159 -1.12 4.27 -1.35
CA LEU A 159 -0.13 3.75 -0.42
C LEU A 159 1.28 4.03 -0.93
N TYR A 160 2.11 4.59 -0.07
CA TYR A 160 3.55 4.80 -0.28
C TYR A 160 4.35 4.16 0.84
N PHE A 161 5.54 3.69 0.53
CA PHE A 161 6.55 3.29 1.50
C PHE A 161 7.63 4.36 1.62
N ASP A 162 8.08 4.66 2.85
CA ASP A 162 9.10 5.70 3.12
C ASP A 162 10.46 5.36 2.48
N GLU A 163 10.75 4.08 2.30
CA GLU A 163 11.94 3.59 1.61
C GLU A 163 11.52 2.59 0.53
N SER A 164 12.09 2.72 -0.66
CA SER A 164 11.98 1.72 -1.71
C SER A 164 12.77 0.47 -1.30
N GLY A 165 12.08 -0.44 -0.59
CA GLY A 165 12.58 -1.78 -0.33
C GLY A 165 12.68 -2.58 -1.64
N LYS A 166 13.39 -3.73 -1.59
CA LYS A 166 13.29 -4.71 -2.68
C LYS A 166 11.84 -5.17 -2.78
N SER A 167 11.24 -5.12 -3.96
CA SER A 167 9.82 -5.40 -4.22
C SER A 167 9.34 -6.72 -3.60
N ASP A 168 10.15 -7.76 -3.70
CA ASP A 168 9.83 -9.08 -3.15
C ASP A 168 9.73 -9.10 -1.62
N SER A 169 10.43 -8.20 -0.93
CA SER A 169 10.44 -8.14 0.54
C SER A 169 9.19 -7.47 1.10
N ILE A 170 8.57 -6.54 0.35
CA ILE A 170 7.40 -5.78 0.81
C ILE A 170 6.06 -6.38 0.37
N ALA A 171 6.07 -7.36 -0.56
CA ALA A 171 4.83 -7.97 -1.06
C ALA A 171 3.90 -8.47 0.06
N PRO A 172 4.35 -9.19 1.10
CA PRO A 172 3.48 -9.61 2.19
C PRO A 172 2.88 -8.44 2.97
N VAL A 173 3.62 -7.31 3.09
CA VAL A 173 3.12 -6.10 3.75
C VAL A 173 2.04 -5.44 2.89
N ILE A 174 2.21 -5.44 1.56
CA ILE A 174 1.19 -4.93 0.64
C ILE A 174 -0.10 -5.73 0.76
N ASP A 175 -0.01 -7.06 0.81
CA ASP A 175 -1.19 -7.92 0.99
C ASP A 175 -1.90 -7.62 2.31
N TYR A 176 -1.15 -7.51 3.41
CA TYR A 176 -1.70 -7.15 4.73
C TYR A 176 -2.37 -5.75 4.71
N LEU A 177 -1.71 -4.73 4.14
CA LEU A 177 -2.27 -3.39 4.04
C LEU A 177 -3.44 -3.30 3.06
N SER A 178 -3.54 -4.23 2.10
CA SER A 178 -4.73 -4.37 1.25
C SER A 178 -5.97 -4.73 2.07
N ASP A 179 -5.83 -5.66 3.02
CA ASP A 179 -6.93 -6.06 3.91
C ASP A 179 -7.35 -4.89 4.83
N ASP A 180 -6.40 -4.13 5.37
CA ASP A 180 -6.68 -2.92 6.15
C ASP A 180 -7.42 -1.84 5.32
N ILE A 181 -7.05 -1.66 4.04
CA ILE A 181 -7.75 -0.73 3.13
C ILE A 181 -9.17 -1.23 2.83
N ILE A 182 -9.36 -2.54 2.66
CA ILE A 182 -10.68 -3.13 2.47
C ILE A 182 -11.54 -2.87 3.71
N HIS A 183 -11.01 -3.11 4.92
CA HIS A 183 -11.70 -2.82 6.17
C HIS A 183 -12.07 -1.33 6.29
N LEU A 184 -11.13 -0.43 5.95
CA LEU A 184 -11.41 1.01 5.91
C LEU A 184 -12.61 1.33 5.00
N ILE A 185 -12.65 0.75 3.78
CA ILE A 185 -13.73 0.95 2.82
C ILE A 185 -15.06 0.40 3.36
N GLU A 186 -15.04 -0.79 3.93
CA GLU A 186 -16.22 -1.48 4.46
C GLU A 186 -16.77 -0.81 5.73
N SER A 187 -15.92 -0.17 6.51
CA SER A 187 -16.30 0.54 7.73
C SER A 187 -16.80 1.97 7.50
N ILE A 188 -16.79 2.47 6.25
CA ILE A 188 -17.29 3.81 5.97
C ILE A 188 -18.76 3.93 6.36
N GLU A 189 -19.05 4.90 7.21
CA GLU A 189 -20.39 5.31 7.56
C GLU A 189 -20.64 6.74 7.10
N THR A 190 -21.80 6.96 6.51
CA THR A 190 -22.26 8.29 6.11
C THR A 190 -23.46 8.68 6.95
N ARG A 191 -23.34 9.78 7.71
CA ARG A 191 -24.43 10.33 8.51
C ARG A 191 -25.26 11.29 7.66
N ALA A 192 -26.57 11.33 7.87
CA ALA A 192 -27.42 12.36 7.31
C ALA A 192 -27.09 13.73 7.94
N GLU A 193 -27.26 14.82 7.17
CA GLU A 193 -27.22 16.19 7.70
C GLU A 193 -28.33 16.41 8.72
#